data_5b44cdccef7a94ec01fe3dbf385ab4fe
#
_entry.id   5b44cdccef7a94ec01fe3dbf385ab4fe
#
_cell.length_a   1.000
_cell.length_b   1.000
_cell.length_c   1.000
_cell.angle_alpha   90.00
_cell.angle_beta   90.00
_cell.angle_gamma   90.00
#
_symmetry.space_group_name_H-M   'P 1'
#
loop_
_entity.id
_entity.type
_entity.pdbx_description
1 polymer ?
#
loop_
_entity_poly.entity_id
_entity_poly.type
_entity_poly.pdbx_seq_one_letter_code
_entity_poly.pdbx_strand_id
1 'polypeptide(L)'
;MSMDAGQHGASVSLGQDTLSASEGLAEYIEKQKRLIEGHLREAKFAGPQATNFTGADEAQLLFVRHTVPSVGSMLHVQTYVRLGLWVGIVTLATEEAQLRIVRPDYEAFVKGLRIGPERTS
;
A
#
# COMPACT_ATOMS: atom_id res chain seq x y z
N MET A 1 -1.33 -13.17 -0.94
CA MET A 1 -2.45 -13.29 0.00
C MET A 1 -3.31 -12.04 -0.08
N SER A 2 -4.59 -12.22 -0.02
CA SER A 2 -5.50 -11.08 0.01
C SER A 2 -6.56 -11.29 1.08
N MET A 3 -7.01 -10.18 1.66
CA MET A 3 -8.12 -10.18 2.59
C MET A 3 -9.26 -9.49 1.88
N ASP A 4 -10.36 -10.19 1.75
CA ASP A 4 -11.53 -9.64 1.09
C ASP A 4 -12.58 -9.24 2.13
N ALA A 5 -12.87 -7.94 2.18
CA ALA A 5 -13.94 -7.42 3.01
C ALA A 5 -15.18 -7.17 2.13
N GLY A 6 -15.48 -8.09 1.24
CA GLY A 6 -16.40 -7.97 0.12
C GLY A 6 -17.67 -7.21 0.36
N GLN A 7 -18.27 -7.34 1.54
CA GLN A 7 -19.49 -6.59 1.87
C GLN A 7 -19.23 -5.09 2.01
N HIS A 8 -17.98 -4.67 2.06
CA HIS A 8 -17.59 -3.27 2.11
C HIS A 8 -16.81 -2.85 0.86
N GLY A 9 -16.71 -3.72 -0.13
CA GLY A 9 -16.01 -3.41 -1.36
C GLY A 9 -14.52 -3.18 -1.17
N ALA A 10 -13.93 -3.79 -0.16
CA ALA A 10 -12.52 -3.58 0.16
C ALA A 10 -11.71 -4.86 0.00
N SER A 11 -10.44 -4.71 -0.37
CA SER A 11 -9.51 -5.83 -0.46
C SER A 11 -8.13 -5.40 0.00
N VAL A 12 -7.35 -6.36 0.51
CA VAL A 12 -5.97 -6.12 0.91
C VAL A 12 -5.08 -7.08 0.14
N SER A 13 -4.03 -6.57 -0.44
CA SER A 13 -3.05 -7.39 -1.16
C SER A 13 -1.65 -7.11 -0.64
N LEU A 14 -0.78 -8.09 -0.83
CA LEU A 14 0.62 -8.00 -0.43
C LEU A 14 1.50 -8.15 -1.65
N GLY A 15 2.54 -7.31 -1.74
CA GLY A 15 3.52 -7.38 -2.80
C GLY A 15 4.91 -7.26 -2.23
N GLN A 16 5.91 -7.51 -3.04
CA GLN A 16 7.29 -7.34 -2.65
C GLN A 16 8.15 -6.98 -3.85
N ASP A 17 9.27 -6.32 -3.56
CA ASP A 17 10.22 -5.89 -4.56
C ASP A 17 11.58 -5.73 -3.90
N THR A 18 12.58 -5.38 -4.69
CA THR A 18 13.93 -5.14 -4.21
C THR A 18 14.42 -3.79 -4.71
N LEU A 19 15.01 -3.01 -3.82
CA LEU A 19 15.63 -1.73 -4.19
C LEU A 19 16.96 -1.98 -4.90
N SER A 20 17.34 -1.09 -5.81
CA SER A 20 18.70 -1.08 -6.33
C SER A 20 19.62 -0.53 -5.23
N ALA A 21 20.92 -0.80 -5.34
CA ALA A 21 21.88 -0.45 -4.30
C ALA A 21 21.95 1.06 -3.98
N SER A 22 21.60 1.89 -4.96
CA SER A 22 21.66 3.34 -4.80
C SER A 22 20.30 3.99 -4.58
N GLU A 23 19.25 3.18 -4.45
CA GLU A 23 17.88 3.67 -4.39
C GLU A 23 17.35 3.62 -2.96
N GLY A 24 16.76 4.74 -2.51
CA GLY A 24 16.06 4.78 -1.23
C GLY A 24 14.58 4.48 -1.41
N LEU A 25 13.88 4.28 -0.28
CA LEU A 25 12.45 4.00 -0.31
C LEU A 25 11.64 5.13 -0.94
N ALA A 26 12.00 6.38 -0.64
CA ALA A 26 11.30 7.53 -1.21
C ALA A 26 11.40 7.55 -2.74
N GLU A 27 12.58 7.25 -3.27
CA GLU A 27 12.78 7.20 -4.72
C GLU A 27 11.99 6.05 -5.35
N TYR A 28 11.95 4.91 -4.68
CA TYR A 28 11.16 3.78 -5.12
C TYR A 28 9.69 4.15 -5.20
N ILE A 29 9.17 4.83 -4.18
CA ILE A 29 7.76 5.25 -4.15
C ILE A 29 7.46 6.23 -5.29
N GLU A 30 8.38 7.15 -5.60
CA GLU A 30 8.20 8.07 -6.71
C GLU A 30 8.08 7.33 -8.05
N LYS A 31 8.85 6.26 -8.23
CA LYS A 31 8.74 5.43 -9.43
C LYS A 31 7.38 4.74 -9.47
N GLN A 32 6.90 4.25 -8.34
CA GLN A 32 5.60 3.61 -8.26
C GLN A 32 4.47 4.59 -8.61
N LYS A 33 4.58 5.83 -8.15
CA LYS A 33 3.59 6.86 -8.49
C LYS A 33 3.48 7.04 -10.00
N ARG A 34 4.62 7.07 -10.70
CA ARG A 34 4.62 7.22 -12.16
C ARG A 34 3.97 6.04 -12.85
N LEU A 35 4.24 4.82 -12.37
CA LEU A 35 3.62 3.63 -12.91
C LEU A 35 2.11 3.65 -12.68
N ILE A 36 1.69 4.06 -11.49
CA ILE A 36 0.28 4.14 -11.14
C ILE A 36 -0.44 5.19 -12.02
N GLU A 37 0.19 6.34 -12.22
CA GLU A 37 -0.38 7.37 -13.09
C GLU A 37 -0.61 6.88 -14.50
N GLY A 38 0.25 5.99 -14.99
CA GLY A 38 0.10 5.42 -16.32
C GLY A 38 -1.00 4.38 -16.44
N HIS A 39 -1.49 3.85 -15.32
CA HIS A 39 -2.46 2.77 -15.31
C HIS A 39 -3.83 3.16 -14.75
N LEU A 40 -3.89 4.14 -13.86
CA LEU A 40 -5.12 4.52 -13.19
C LEU A 40 -5.63 5.86 -13.70
N ARG A 41 -6.94 5.90 -13.94
CA ARG A 41 -7.59 7.09 -14.45
C ARG A 41 -7.71 8.16 -13.38
N GLU A 42 -7.25 9.37 -13.69
CA GLU A 42 -7.35 10.52 -12.80
C GLU A 42 -6.72 10.26 -11.43
N ALA A 43 -5.58 9.58 -11.42
CA ALA A 43 -4.90 9.26 -10.17
C ALA A 43 -4.41 10.52 -9.47
N LYS A 44 -4.70 10.61 -8.18
CA LYS A 44 -4.23 11.69 -7.32
C LYS A 44 -3.56 11.07 -6.10
N PHE A 45 -2.49 11.69 -5.64
CA PHE A 45 -1.68 11.15 -4.56
C PHE A 45 -1.67 12.08 -3.36
N ALA A 46 -1.62 11.48 -2.17
CA ALA A 46 -1.30 12.17 -0.93
C ALA A 46 -0.19 11.39 -0.25
N GLY A 47 0.87 12.08 0.18
CA GLY A 47 2.06 11.45 0.69
C GLY A 47 3.13 11.29 -0.38
N PRO A 48 4.16 10.47 -0.15
CA PRO A 48 4.26 9.54 0.98
C PRO A 48 4.52 10.24 2.31
N GLN A 49 4.09 9.61 3.39
CA GLN A 49 4.34 10.11 4.74
C GLN A 49 4.89 8.98 5.60
N ALA A 50 5.81 9.33 6.49
CA ALA A 50 6.43 8.34 7.37
C ALA A 50 5.39 7.72 8.29
N THR A 51 5.55 6.43 8.56
CA THR A 51 4.70 5.72 9.50
C THR A 51 5.54 4.69 10.25
N ASN A 52 4.96 4.06 11.24
CA ASN A 52 5.62 3.03 12.02
C ASN A 52 5.17 1.65 11.58
N PHE A 53 6.14 0.75 11.45
CA PHE A 53 5.86 -0.66 11.16
C PHE A 53 6.88 -1.47 11.94
N THR A 54 6.41 -2.31 12.84
CA THR A 54 7.27 -3.08 13.73
C THR A 54 8.23 -3.98 12.95
N GLY A 55 9.52 -3.84 13.24
CA GLY A 55 10.56 -4.65 12.61
C GLY A 55 11.12 -4.10 11.32
N ALA A 56 10.57 -3.01 10.80
CA ALA A 56 11.04 -2.42 9.55
C ALA A 56 12.15 -1.39 9.82
N ASP A 57 13.04 -1.23 8.84
CA ASP A 57 14.02 -0.15 8.87
C ASP A 57 13.35 1.19 8.58
N GLU A 58 12.34 1.14 7.72
CA GLU A 58 11.62 2.35 7.30
C GLU A 58 10.25 1.95 6.78
N ALA A 59 9.25 2.77 7.01
CA ALA A 59 7.92 2.55 6.46
C ALA A 59 7.28 3.87 6.06
N GLN A 60 6.53 3.87 4.96
CA GLN A 60 5.82 5.05 4.48
C GLN A 60 4.45 4.68 3.93
N LEU A 61 3.51 5.61 4.09
CA LEU A 61 2.14 5.47 3.58
C LEU A 61 1.97 6.33 2.34
N LEU A 62 1.33 5.78 1.33
CA LEU A 62 0.94 6.52 0.15
C LEU A 62 -0.55 6.32 -0.08
N PHE A 63 -1.28 7.41 -0.26
CA PHE A 63 -2.70 7.38 -0.58
C PHE A 63 -2.87 7.67 -2.07
N VAL A 64 -3.63 6.82 -2.76
CA VAL A 64 -3.89 6.97 -4.19
C VAL A 64 -5.40 6.97 -4.39
N ARG A 65 -5.93 8.07 -4.93
CA ARG A 65 -7.34 8.16 -5.28
C ARG A 65 -7.47 8.12 -6.79
N HIS A 66 -8.40 7.33 -7.29
CA HIS A 66 -8.66 7.28 -8.72
C HIS A 66 -10.14 7.02 -8.98
N THR A 67 -10.56 7.22 -10.21
CA THR A 67 -11.95 7.07 -10.61
C THR A 67 -12.15 5.77 -11.36
N VAL A 68 -13.14 4.99 -10.94
CA VAL A 68 -13.55 3.77 -11.64
C VAL A 68 -14.93 4.03 -12.22
N PRO A 69 -15.12 3.92 -13.56
CA PRO A 69 -16.44 4.10 -14.17
C PRO A 69 -17.46 3.18 -13.51
N SER A 70 -18.65 3.69 -13.27
CA SER A 70 -19.79 2.99 -12.64
C SER A 70 -19.63 2.69 -11.15
N VAL A 71 -18.44 2.89 -10.57
CA VAL A 71 -18.21 2.69 -9.15
C VAL A 71 -18.02 4.02 -8.43
N GLY A 72 -17.25 4.91 -9.03
CA GLY A 72 -16.95 6.21 -8.45
C GLY A 72 -15.52 6.29 -7.95
N SER A 73 -15.32 6.99 -6.84
CA SER A 73 -13.98 7.24 -6.32
C SER A 73 -13.47 6.05 -5.52
N MET A 74 -12.32 5.55 -5.92
CA MET A 74 -11.63 4.45 -5.24
C MET A 74 -10.38 5.00 -4.54
N LEU A 75 -10.06 4.42 -3.41
CA LEU A 75 -8.88 4.79 -2.65
C LEU A 75 -8.00 3.57 -2.43
N HIS A 76 -6.72 3.71 -2.71
CA HIS A 76 -5.71 2.72 -2.35
C HIS A 76 -4.86 3.32 -1.25
N VAL A 77 -4.70 2.59 -0.15
CA VAL A 77 -3.78 2.96 0.92
C VAL A 77 -2.64 1.97 0.84
N GLN A 78 -1.48 2.43 0.44
CA GLN A 78 -0.30 1.59 0.28
C GLN A 78 0.67 1.83 1.42
N THR A 79 1.05 0.77 2.13
CA THR A 79 2.08 0.82 3.14
C THR A 79 3.33 0.19 2.57
N TYR A 80 4.38 0.98 2.44
CA TYR A 80 5.68 0.53 1.94
C TYR A 80 6.60 0.31 3.13
N VAL A 81 7.16 -0.88 3.21
CA VAL A 81 8.02 -1.30 4.32
C VAL A 81 9.37 -1.69 3.76
N ARG A 82 10.46 -1.15 4.31
CA ARG A 82 11.80 -1.48 3.87
C ARG A 82 12.56 -2.25 4.94
N LEU A 83 13.21 -3.31 4.51
CA LEU A 83 14.14 -4.10 5.32
C LEU A 83 15.39 -4.32 4.46
N GLY A 84 16.47 -3.57 4.76
CA GLY A 84 17.64 -3.59 3.88
C GLY A 84 17.25 -3.10 2.48
N LEU A 85 17.46 -3.92 1.47
CA LEU A 85 17.06 -3.61 0.10
C LEU A 85 15.71 -4.24 -0.27
N TRP A 86 15.10 -4.98 0.64
CA TRP A 86 13.81 -5.59 0.40
C TRP A 86 12.68 -4.60 0.71
N VAL A 87 11.67 -4.59 -0.14
CA VAL A 87 10.48 -3.75 0.05
C VAL A 87 9.25 -4.62 0.06
N GLY A 88 8.43 -4.48 1.11
CA GLY A 88 7.11 -5.07 1.17
C GLY A 88 6.06 -3.99 0.94
N ILE A 89 4.98 -4.34 0.26
CA ILE A 89 3.91 -3.40 -0.06
C ILE A 89 2.59 -4.02 0.37
N VAL A 90 1.90 -3.35 1.28
CA VAL A 90 0.56 -3.76 1.71
C VAL A 90 -0.42 -2.75 1.14
N THR A 91 -1.34 -3.19 0.31
CA THR A 91 -2.29 -2.31 -0.34
C THR A 91 -3.72 -2.62 0.10
N LEU A 92 -4.38 -1.61 0.67
CA LEU A 92 -5.82 -1.64 0.87
C LEU A 92 -6.46 -0.94 -0.31
N ALA A 93 -7.39 -1.60 -0.98
CA ALA A 93 -8.18 -0.98 -2.04
C ALA A 93 -9.64 -0.97 -1.60
N THR A 94 -10.25 0.19 -1.60
CA THR A 94 -11.65 0.33 -1.15
C THR A 94 -12.32 1.51 -1.84
N GLU A 95 -13.64 1.49 -1.92
CA GLU A 95 -14.39 2.67 -2.31
C GLU A 95 -14.17 3.72 -1.23
N GLU A 96 -13.93 4.96 -1.65
CA GLU A 96 -13.66 6.04 -0.71
C GLU A 96 -14.76 6.17 0.35
N ALA A 97 -16.01 5.99 -0.04
CA ALA A 97 -17.14 6.08 0.86
C ALA A 97 -17.12 5.01 1.96
N GLN A 98 -16.40 3.90 1.74
CA GLN A 98 -16.34 2.80 2.69
C GLN A 98 -15.13 2.85 3.61
N LEU A 99 -14.21 3.79 3.38
CA LEU A 99 -12.96 3.83 4.12
C LEU A 99 -13.16 3.88 5.62
N ARG A 100 -14.14 4.66 6.07
CA ARG A 100 -14.42 4.83 7.49
C ARG A 100 -14.78 3.50 8.17
N ILE A 101 -15.42 2.61 7.42
CA ILE A 101 -15.86 1.31 7.92
C ILE A 101 -14.69 0.33 7.96
N VAL A 102 -13.87 0.31 6.91
CA VAL A 102 -12.82 -0.72 6.78
C VAL A 102 -11.49 -0.31 7.42
N ARG A 103 -11.28 0.98 7.66
CA ARG A 103 -9.99 1.48 8.16
C ARG A 103 -9.55 0.85 9.48
N PRO A 104 -10.43 0.73 10.49
CA PRO A 104 -9.99 0.11 11.76
C PRO A 104 -9.54 -1.34 11.57
N ASP A 105 -10.24 -2.10 10.73
CA ASP A 105 -9.87 -3.49 10.45
C ASP A 105 -8.55 -3.56 9.69
N TYR A 106 -8.34 -2.66 8.74
CA TYR A 106 -7.10 -2.60 8.00
C TYR A 106 -5.93 -2.24 8.91
N GLU A 107 -6.11 -1.25 9.78
CA GLU A 107 -5.06 -0.85 10.71
C GLU A 107 -4.70 -1.98 11.67
N ALA A 108 -5.70 -2.71 12.16
CA ALA A 108 -5.46 -3.87 13.01
C ALA A 108 -4.73 -4.97 12.26
N PHE A 109 -5.10 -5.20 11.00
CA PHE A 109 -4.44 -6.19 10.15
C PHE A 109 -2.96 -5.84 9.95
N VAL A 110 -2.66 -4.60 9.59
CA VAL A 110 -1.28 -4.16 9.37
C VAL A 110 -0.47 -4.25 10.65
N LYS A 111 -1.07 -3.85 11.76
CA LYS A 111 -0.40 -3.86 13.06
C LYS A 111 0.01 -5.26 13.49
N GLY A 112 -0.81 -6.28 13.17
CA GLY A 112 -0.51 -7.66 13.50
C GLY A 112 0.32 -8.38 12.45
N LEU A 113 0.55 -7.74 11.32
CA LEU A 113 1.23 -8.37 10.19
C LEU A 113 2.72 -8.53 10.45
N ARG A 114 3.25 -9.70 10.10
CA ARG A 114 4.68 -9.96 10.08
C ARG A 114 5.07 -10.08 8.61
N ILE A 115 5.87 -9.14 8.13
CA ILE A 115 6.26 -9.09 6.74
C ILE A 115 7.78 -9.00 6.65
N GLY A 116 8.35 -9.62 5.63
CA GLY A 116 9.79 -9.59 5.41
C GLY A 116 10.15 -10.49 4.24
N PRO A 117 11.47 -10.54 3.91
CA PRO A 117 11.92 -11.43 2.84
C PRO A 117 11.56 -12.87 3.18
N GLU A 118 11.26 -13.65 2.15
CA GLU A 118 10.97 -15.05 2.34
C GLU A 118 12.16 -15.74 2.98
N ARG A 119 11.89 -16.57 3.98
CA ARG A 119 12.93 -17.33 4.67
C ARG A 119 12.81 -18.79 4.34
N THR A 120 13.90 -19.34 3.89
CA THR A 120 14.02 -20.77 3.75
C THR A 120 14.56 -21.28 5.09
N SER A 121 13.75 -21.91 5.81
CA SER A 121 14.20 -22.44 7.10
C SER A 121 13.86 -23.90 7.20
#